data_4dbc2d9fd016726e2e6263f604637ce0
#
_entry.id   4dbc2d9fd016726e2e6263f604637ce0
#
_cell.length_a   1.000
_cell.length_b   1.000
_cell.length_c   1.000
_cell.angle_alpha   90.00
_cell.angle_beta   90.00
_cell.angle_gamma   90.00
#
_symmetry.space_group_name_H-M   'P 1'
#
loop_
_entity.id
_entity.type
_entity.pdbx_description
1 polymer ?
#
loop_
_entity_poly.entity_id
_entity_poly.type
_entity_poly.pdbx_seq_one_letter_code
_entity_poly.pdbx_strand_id
1 'polypeptide(L)'
;AADLLQLAGGLLPEADPTIVTLERVNEQRQRIIVDVNLAAAAGRNRSLQAGDMLRVPTIRPVLDEAVVVSGHVHRPGEYQFSTGMRLKDVLPSLDELEPNADQRYILVRREIPADRSVQVFSVNLEEALARPEGAANFELAPRDRIFVFDRESGRDRIIEPLMRELQLQSRIDQPTPEVSVAGKIKVPGKYPLEPGMRVSDLLRAGGSLDEAAYGGQAELTRYEIGSDGTRQAELIAIDLRKVLNGEPTANLALRPFDYLMIKEVPLWAAQEEVEIRGEVRFPGRYPIHRGETLRSVMARAGGLTDLAFVDGAIFTREELKERERKQLATLATRMESDLAQASLMSAQETGKDASQALTVGQSLLATLRDAKPVGRLVINLDRAMAARAGSETDIVLKDGDRLLVPRVVQEVTVIGEVQSATSHLFRNDLDRDEYIAMSGGLTPRADENHIYVVRADGSVVARSGNSWFSGGGGNIKSGDTIVAPLDTERMRPLPFWIAVTTIIYNLSIAAAAVNSF
;
A
#
# COMPACT_ATOMS: atom_id res chain seq x y z
N ALA A 1 41.82 -50.18 -33.16
CA ALA A 1 40.87 -49.48 -32.29
C ALA A 1 39.57 -50.29 -32.12
N ALA A 2 39.07 -50.94 -33.17
CA ALA A 2 37.87 -51.75 -33.11
C ALA A 2 37.94 -52.85 -32.03
N ASP A 3 39.06 -53.58 -31.95
CA ASP A 3 39.22 -54.65 -30.95
C ASP A 3 39.20 -54.14 -29.52
N LEU A 4 39.80 -52.97 -29.28
CA LEU A 4 39.76 -52.32 -27.96
C LEU A 4 38.35 -51.92 -27.57
N LEU A 5 37.57 -51.37 -28.52
CA LEU A 5 36.16 -51.03 -28.31
C LEU A 5 35.32 -52.28 -28.02
N GLN A 6 35.54 -53.35 -28.70
CA GLN A 6 34.86 -54.61 -28.46
C GLN A 6 35.17 -55.19 -27.06
N LEU A 7 36.44 -55.11 -26.63
CA LEU A 7 36.89 -55.51 -25.29
C LEU A 7 36.28 -54.62 -24.20
N ALA A 8 36.06 -53.34 -24.49
CA ALA A 8 35.43 -52.37 -23.57
C ALA A 8 33.89 -52.46 -23.51
N GLY A 9 33.28 -53.37 -24.29
CA GLY A 9 31.83 -53.53 -24.35
C GLY A 9 31.10 -52.66 -25.39
N GLY A 10 31.85 -51.99 -26.26
CA GLY A 10 31.31 -51.13 -27.32
C GLY A 10 31.20 -49.65 -26.91
N LEU A 11 30.50 -48.88 -27.71
CA LEU A 11 30.17 -47.46 -27.46
C LEU A 11 28.84 -47.36 -26.70
N LEU A 12 28.76 -46.44 -25.74
CA LEU A 12 27.47 -46.06 -25.15
C LEU A 12 26.61 -45.35 -26.17
N PRO A 13 25.27 -45.38 -26.05
CA PRO A 13 24.35 -44.69 -26.97
C PRO A 13 24.64 -43.19 -27.15
N GLU A 14 25.12 -42.55 -26.11
CA GLU A 14 25.47 -41.12 -26.06
C GLU A 14 26.94 -40.82 -26.43
N ALA A 15 27.73 -41.82 -26.86
CA ALA A 15 29.10 -41.60 -27.26
C ALA A 15 29.15 -40.92 -28.64
N ASP A 16 30.05 -39.93 -28.83
CA ASP A 16 30.33 -39.34 -30.13
C ASP A 16 31.52 -40.04 -30.79
N PRO A 17 31.28 -40.89 -31.78
CA PRO A 17 32.37 -41.60 -32.46
C PRO A 17 33.16 -40.73 -33.42
N THR A 18 32.75 -39.50 -33.70
CA THR A 18 33.34 -38.66 -34.75
C THR A 18 34.56 -37.86 -34.27
N ILE A 19 34.61 -37.54 -32.96
CA ILE A 19 35.62 -36.67 -32.35
C ILE A 19 36.38 -37.35 -31.21
N VAL A 20 36.78 -38.59 -31.43
CA VAL A 20 37.52 -39.39 -30.46
C VAL A 20 39.00 -38.99 -30.42
N THR A 21 39.55 -38.91 -29.22
CA THR A 21 40.98 -38.60 -29.05
C THR A 21 41.76 -39.84 -28.61
N LEU A 22 42.87 -40.08 -29.25
CA LEU A 22 43.85 -41.09 -28.88
C LEU A 22 45.07 -40.40 -28.28
N GLU A 23 45.31 -40.60 -27.00
CA GLU A 23 46.51 -40.17 -26.32
C GLU A 23 47.58 -41.28 -26.49
N ARG A 24 48.74 -40.92 -27.01
CA ARG A 24 49.87 -41.83 -27.33
C ARG A 24 51.17 -41.25 -26.83
N VAL A 25 52.09 -42.13 -26.43
CA VAL A 25 53.46 -41.75 -26.18
C VAL A 25 54.26 -42.02 -27.46
N ASN A 26 54.83 -40.97 -28.05
CA ASN A 26 55.66 -41.11 -29.26
C ASN A 26 57.09 -41.68 -28.95
N GLU A 27 57.86 -41.91 -29.98
CA GLU A 27 59.23 -42.41 -29.87
C GLU A 27 60.16 -41.47 -29.08
N GLN A 28 59.88 -40.18 -29.08
CA GLN A 28 60.57 -39.14 -28.31
C GLN A 28 60.14 -39.07 -26.87
N ARG A 29 59.29 -39.99 -26.38
CA ARG A 29 58.71 -40.06 -25.04
C ARG A 29 57.83 -38.84 -24.70
N GLN A 30 57.22 -38.24 -25.71
CA GLN A 30 56.24 -37.15 -25.52
C GLN A 30 54.82 -37.71 -25.65
N ARG A 31 53.92 -37.21 -24.83
CA ARG A 31 52.45 -37.47 -24.96
C ARG A 31 51.93 -36.63 -26.10
N ILE A 32 51.34 -37.27 -27.06
CA ILE A 32 50.70 -36.64 -28.23
C ILE A 32 49.24 -37.04 -28.28
N ILE A 33 48.39 -36.13 -28.79
CA ILE A 33 46.99 -36.40 -29.06
C ILE A 33 46.83 -36.60 -30.56
N VAL A 34 46.09 -37.63 -30.89
CA VAL A 34 45.77 -37.96 -32.27
C VAL A 34 44.27 -38.09 -32.40
N ASP A 35 43.68 -37.32 -33.31
CA ASP A 35 42.26 -37.41 -33.61
C ASP A 35 41.91 -38.69 -34.33
N VAL A 36 40.84 -39.34 -33.89
CA VAL A 36 40.35 -40.59 -34.44
C VAL A 36 38.84 -40.48 -34.67
N ASN A 37 38.44 -40.72 -35.92
CA ASN A 37 37.01 -40.80 -36.26
C ASN A 37 36.57 -42.27 -36.30
N LEU A 38 35.92 -42.76 -35.25
CA LEU A 38 35.45 -44.14 -35.15
C LEU A 38 34.22 -44.43 -36.00
N ALA A 39 33.53 -43.41 -36.48
CA ALA A 39 32.43 -43.57 -37.45
C ALA A 39 32.97 -44.00 -38.82
N ALA A 40 34.20 -43.59 -39.18
CA ALA A 40 34.89 -43.97 -40.40
C ALA A 40 35.65 -45.28 -40.26
N ALA A 41 35.73 -46.07 -41.34
CA ALA A 41 36.44 -47.32 -41.35
C ALA A 41 37.93 -47.14 -41.03
N ALA A 42 38.58 -46.07 -41.53
CA ALA A 42 39.99 -45.77 -41.27
C ALA A 42 40.26 -45.57 -39.74
N GLY A 43 39.36 -44.93 -38.99
CA GLY A 43 39.53 -44.77 -37.57
C GLY A 43 39.32 -46.06 -36.80
N ARG A 44 38.36 -46.87 -37.18
CA ARG A 44 38.11 -48.18 -36.57
C ARG A 44 39.29 -49.15 -36.78
N ASN A 45 39.88 -49.13 -37.97
CA ASN A 45 41.00 -50.00 -38.31
C ASN A 45 42.34 -49.45 -37.84
N ARG A 46 42.38 -48.32 -37.12
CA ARG A 46 43.65 -47.73 -36.66
C ARG A 46 44.35 -48.66 -35.68
N SER A 47 45.68 -48.88 -35.99
CA SER A 47 46.53 -49.66 -35.11
C SER A 47 46.78 -48.92 -33.78
N LEU A 48 46.65 -49.65 -32.69
CA LEU A 48 46.97 -49.18 -31.36
C LEU A 48 48.28 -49.74 -30.86
N GLN A 49 48.94 -49.01 -29.97
CA GLN A 49 50.16 -49.35 -29.28
C GLN A 49 49.98 -49.54 -27.80
N ALA A 50 50.85 -50.26 -27.14
CA ALA A 50 50.83 -50.40 -25.70
C ALA A 50 51.00 -49.04 -25.04
N GLY A 51 50.10 -48.69 -24.13
CA GLY A 51 50.02 -47.39 -23.43
C GLY A 51 49.12 -46.34 -24.10
N ASP A 52 48.51 -46.67 -25.25
CA ASP A 52 47.49 -45.81 -25.85
C ASP A 52 46.25 -45.70 -24.97
N MET A 53 45.74 -44.48 -24.85
CA MET A 53 44.47 -44.22 -24.16
C MET A 53 43.48 -43.64 -25.16
N LEU A 54 42.36 -44.32 -25.39
CA LEU A 54 41.29 -43.87 -26.25
C LEU A 54 40.20 -43.21 -25.44
N ARG A 55 39.94 -41.92 -25.67
CA ARG A 55 38.87 -41.16 -24.99
C ARG A 55 37.77 -40.85 -25.99
N VAL A 56 36.59 -41.39 -25.71
CA VAL A 56 35.38 -41.12 -26.50
C VAL A 56 34.52 -40.15 -25.74
N PRO A 57 34.27 -38.93 -26.23
CA PRO A 57 33.40 -37.98 -25.61
C PRO A 57 31.93 -38.37 -25.80
N THR A 58 31.04 -37.74 -25.02
CA THR A 58 29.60 -37.79 -25.25
C THR A 58 29.19 -36.81 -26.32
N ILE A 59 28.05 -37.08 -26.99
CA ILE A 59 27.38 -36.10 -27.86
C ILE A 59 27.04 -34.85 -27.06
N ARG A 60 26.91 -33.71 -27.73
CA ARG A 60 26.55 -32.46 -27.05
C ARG A 60 25.19 -32.61 -26.37
N PRO A 61 25.06 -32.19 -25.09
CA PRO A 61 23.80 -32.30 -24.34
C PRO A 61 22.78 -31.21 -24.75
N VAL A 62 22.59 -31.03 -26.06
CA VAL A 62 21.70 -30.01 -26.63
C VAL A 62 20.77 -30.70 -27.62
N LEU A 63 19.49 -30.45 -27.47
CA LEU A 63 18.48 -30.90 -28.42
C LEU A 63 18.48 -29.94 -29.61
N ASP A 64 19.18 -30.32 -30.71
CA ASP A 64 19.35 -29.45 -31.87
C ASP A 64 18.06 -29.30 -32.70
N GLU A 65 17.22 -30.34 -32.74
CA GLU A 65 15.96 -30.37 -33.49
C GLU A 65 14.75 -30.48 -32.57
N ALA A 66 14.64 -29.54 -31.61
CA ALA A 66 13.54 -29.47 -30.71
C ALA A 66 13.09 -28.03 -30.45
N VAL A 67 11.81 -27.87 -30.09
CA VAL A 67 11.22 -26.67 -29.51
C VAL A 67 10.82 -27.01 -28.07
N VAL A 68 11.12 -26.13 -27.15
CA VAL A 68 10.82 -26.35 -25.71
C VAL A 68 9.66 -25.47 -25.29
N VAL A 69 8.64 -26.05 -24.71
CA VAL A 69 7.49 -25.32 -24.11
C VAL A 69 7.57 -25.42 -22.61
N SER A 70 7.42 -24.32 -21.92
CA SER A 70 7.48 -24.25 -20.47
C SER A 70 6.50 -23.21 -19.90
N GLY A 71 6.24 -23.29 -18.60
CA GLY A 71 5.33 -22.40 -17.90
C GLY A 71 3.94 -22.99 -17.76
N HIS A 72 2.91 -22.17 -17.86
CA HIS A 72 1.53 -22.47 -17.49
C HIS A 72 0.78 -23.23 -18.60
N VAL A 73 1.24 -24.44 -18.89
CA VAL A 73 0.69 -25.37 -19.89
C VAL A 73 0.52 -26.76 -19.30
N HIS A 74 -0.46 -27.51 -19.77
CA HIS A 74 -0.71 -28.88 -19.30
C HIS A 74 0.41 -29.85 -19.66
N ARG A 75 1.14 -29.60 -20.74
CA ARG A 75 2.21 -30.47 -21.26
C ARG A 75 3.49 -29.68 -21.52
N PRO A 76 4.21 -29.26 -20.47
CA PRO A 76 5.54 -28.69 -20.65
C PRO A 76 6.52 -29.77 -21.10
N GLY A 77 7.48 -29.39 -21.92
CA GLY A 77 8.52 -30.33 -22.41
C GLY A 77 9.07 -29.98 -23.77
N GLU A 78 9.78 -30.95 -24.34
CA GLU A 78 10.41 -30.85 -25.64
C GLU A 78 9.50 -31.42 -26.73
N TYR A 79 9.35 -30.68 -27.81
CA TYR A 79 8.59 -31.06 -29.00
C TYR A 79 9.56 -31.20 -30.16
N GLN A 80 9.37 -32.27 -30.94
CA GLN A 80 10.19 -32.47 -32.15
C GLN A 80 9.94 -31.31 -33.11
N PHE A 81 11.00 -30.66 -33.54
CA PHE A 81 10.93 -29.63 -34.58
C PHE A 81 10.77 -30.25 -35.96
N SER A 82 9.96 -29.64 -36.79
CA SER A 82 9.88 -29.95 -38.24
C SER A 82 9.89 -28.66 -39.05
N THR A 83 10.48 -28.71 -40.26
CA THR A 83 10.55 -27.52 -41.12
C THR A 83 9.14 -27.00 -41.45
N GLY A 84 8.93 -25.67 -41.26
CA GLY A 84 7.64 -25.03 -41.45
C GLY A 84 6.72 -25.11 -40.23
N MET A 85 7.17 -25.69 -39.11
CA MET A 85 6.43 -25.77 -37.87
C MET A 85 6.09 -24.37 -37.35
N ARG A 86 4.85 -24.17 -36.96
CA ARG A 86 4.34 -22.90 -36.44
C ARG A 86 3.90 -23.02 -34.98
N LEU A 87 3.67 -21.88 -34.32
CA LEU A 87 3.21 -21.85 -32.92
C LEU A 87 1.95 -22.71 -32.69
N LYS A 88 1.00 -22.66 -33.60
CA LYS A 88 -0.24 -23.45 -33.54
C LYS A 88 0.01 -24.96 -33.55
N ASP A 89 1.10 -25.43 -34.12
CA ASP A 89 1.41 -26.88 -34.17
C ASP A 89 1.85 -27.39 -32.79
N VAL A 90 2.34 -26.49 -31.92
CA VAL A 90 2.75 -26.79 -30.55
C VAL A 90 1.64 -26.47 -29.54
N LEU A 91 0.91 -25.38 -29.76
CA LEU A 91 -0.21 -24.92 -28.94
C LEU A 91 -1.47 -24.82 -29.82
N PRO A 92 -2.12 -25.95 -30.14
CA PRO A 92 -3.20 -26.00 -31.13
C PRO A 92 -4.52 -25.40 -30.64
N SER A 93 -4.73 -25.32 -29.33
CA SER A 93 -5.92 -24.75 -28.73
C SER A 93 -5.62 -24.12 -27.38
N LEU A 94 -6.55 -23.35 -26.86
CA LEU A 94 -6.46 -22.79 -25.50
C LEU A 94 -6.58 -23.87 -24.41
N ASP A 95 -7.08 -25.06 -24.74
CA ASP A 95 -7.19 -26.18 -23.80
C ASP A 95 -5.83 -26.80 -23.45
N GLU A 96 -4.77 -26.46 -24.18
CA GLU A 96 -3.41 -26.86 -23.81
C GLU A 96 -2.83 -26.01 -22.67
N LEU A 97 -3.50 -24.90 -22.32
CA LEU A 97 -3.08 -24.00 -21.26
C LEU A 97 -3.73 -24.38 -19.93
N GLU A 98 -2.98 -24.21 -18.85
CA GLU A 98 -3.54 -24.30 -17.50
C GLU A 98 -4.51 -23.12 -17.19
N PRO A 99 -5.42 -23.29 -16.23
CA PRO A 99 -6.28 -22.20 -15.77
C PRO A 99 -5.45 -20.95 -15.38
N ASN A 100 -5.95 -19.77 -15.71
CA ASN A 100 -5.28 -18.47 -15.48
C ASN A 100 -4.01 -18.22 -16.32
N ALA A 101 -3.69 -19.03 -17.31
CA ALA A 101 -2.62 -18.74 -18.25
C ALA A 101 -2.88 -17.42 -19.00
N ASP A 102 -1.82 -16.66 -19.25
CA ASP A 102 -1.88 -15.47 -20.08
C ASP A 102 -1.87 -15.86 -21.57
N GLN A 103 -3.01 -15.74 -22.20
CA GLN A 103 -3.22 -16.08 -23.60
C GLN A 103 -2.69 -15.00 -24.57
N ARG A 104 -2.45 -13.79 -24.07
CA ARG A 104 -2.10 -12.63 -24.88
C ARG A 104 -0.61 -12.33 -24.89
N TYR A 105 0.14 -12.85 -23.90
CA TYR A 105 1.57 -12.63 -23.82
C TYR A 105 2.31 -13.96 -23.61
N ILE A 106 2.70 -14.58 -24.73
CA ILE A 106 3.58 -15.75 -24.76
C ILE A 106 4.92 -15.28 -25.26
N LEU A 107 5.98 -15.54 -24.51
CA LEU A 107 7.33 -15.10 -24.81
C LEU A 107 8.08 -16.21 -25.51
N VAL A 108 8.81 -15.87 -26.56
CA VAL A 108 9.66 -16.80 -27.30
C VAL A 108 11.09 -16.31 -27.31
N ARG A 109 11.98 -17.17 -26.82
CA ARG A 109 13.42 -16.98 -26.88
C ARG A 109 13.97 -17.76 -28.05
N ARG A 110 14.60 -17.10 -28.99
CA ARG A 110 15.24 -17.67 -30.17
C ARG A 110 16.73 -17.44 -30.15
N GLU A 111 17.51 -18.48 -30.46
CA GLU A 111 18.95 -18.39 -30.69
C GLU A 111 19.20 -18.22 -32.19
N ILE A 112 19.89 -17.16 -32.56
CA ILE A 112 20.26 -16.89 -33.96
C ILE A 112 21.47 -17.77 -34.34
N PRO A 113 21.36 -18.65 -35.35
CA PRO A 113 22.42 -19.61 -35.66
C PRO A 113 23.76 -18.98 -36.04
N ALA A 114 23.75 -17.79 -36.65
CA ALA A 114 24.93 -17.15 -37.20
C ALA A 114 25.99 -16.75 -36.15
N ASP A 115 25.53 -16.17 -35.03
CA ASP A 115 26.38 -15.60 -33.98
C ASP A 115 26.04 -16.09 -32.59
N ARG A 116 25.04 -16.98 -32.47
CA ARG A 116 24.50 -17.50 -31.22
C ARG A 116 23.86 -16.43 -30.31
N SER A 117 23.59 -15.26 -30.87
CA SER A 117 22.87 -14.23 -30.15
C SER A 117 21.43 -14.65 -29.86
N VAL A 118 20.86 -14.11 -28.78
CA VAL A 118 19.49 -14.39 -28.35
C VAL A 118 18.61 -13.22 -28.73
N GLN A 119 17.51 -13.52 -29.39
CA GLN A 119 16.41 -12.62 -29.63
C GLN A 119 15.17 -13.08 -28.88
N VAL A 120 14.34 -12.13 -28.52
CA VAL A 120 13.10 -12.38 -27.81
C VAL A 120 11.98 -11.67 -28.55
N PHE A 121 10.83 -12.32 -28.63
CA PHE A 121 9.62 -11.75 -29.16
C PHE A 121 8.40 -12.39 -28.48
N SER A 122 7.31 -11.67 -28.45
CA SER A 122 6.07 -12.14 -27.84
C SER A 122 4.97 -12.33 -28.84
N VAL A 123 4.00 -13.16 -28.47
CA VAL A 123 2.88 -13.52 -29.32
C VAL A 123 1.58 -13.46 -28.52
N ASN A 124 0.53 -13.09 -29.20
CA ASN A 124 -0.85 -13.24 -28.75
C ASN A 124 -1.41 -14.57 -29.32
N LEU A 125 -1.59 -15.58 -28.45
CA LEU A 125 -2.08 -16.90 -28.86
C LEU A 125 -3.54 -16.82 -29.32
N GLU A 126 -4.38 -16.00 -28.69
CA GLU A 126 -5.78 -15.81 -29.14
C GLU A 126 -5.81 -15.36 -30.62
N GLU A 127 -4.91 -14.44 -30.97
CA GLU A 127 -4.79 -13.96 -32.36
C GLU A 127 -4.19 -15.00 -33.31
N ALA A 128 -3.16 -15.74 -32.85
CA ALA A 128 -2.53 -16.80 -33.64
C ALA A 128 -3.52 -17.92 -33.98
N LEU A 129 -4.37 -18.30 -33.04
CA LEU A 129 -5.40 -19.32 -33.24
C LEU A 129 -6.56 -18.81 -34.11
N ALA A 130 -6.98 -17.54 -33.91
CA ALA A 130 -8.05 -16.94 -34.70
C ALA A 130 -7.67 -16.74 -36.18
N ARG A 131 -6.38 -16.43 -36.45
CA ARG A 131 -5.87 -16.19 -37.80
C ARG A 131 -4.61 -17.05 -38.05
N PRO A 132 -4.80 -18.36 -38.39
CA PRO A 132 -3.67 -19.29 -38.54
C PRO A 132 -2.64 -18.89 -39.62
N GLU A 133 -3.04 -18.15 -40.62
CA GLU A 133 -2.18 -17.63 -41.69
C GLU A 133 -1.61 -16.24 -41.36
N GLY A 134 -2.01 -15.66 -40.20
CA GLY A 134 -1.57 -14.34 -39.75
C GLY A 134 -0.16 -14.36 -39.15
N ALA A 135 0.45 -13.17 -39.05
CA ALA A 135 1.78 -12.98 -38.49
C ALA A 135 1.94 -13.47 -37.04
N ALA A 136 0.83 -13.49 -36.28
CA ALA A 136 0.83 -13.98 -34.89
C ALA A 136 1.09 -15.51 -34.82
N ASN A 137 0.71 -16.30 -35.83
CA ASN A 137 1.09 -17.70 -35.94
C ASN A 137 2.41 -17.86 -36.71
N PHE A 138 3.49 -17.33 -36.13
CA PHE A 138 4.79 -17.31 -36.76
C PHE A 138 5.44 -18.70 -36.85
N GLU A 139 6.43 -18.82 -37.75
CA GLU A 139 7.20 -20.02 -37.92
C GLU A 139 8.25 -20.17 -36.81
N LEU A 140 8.25 -21.33 -36.17
CA LEU A 140 9.23 -21.69 -35.14
C LEU A 140 10.58 -22.04 -35.79
N ALA A 141 11.63 -21.87 -35.00
CA ALA A 141 12.98 -22.29 -35.35
C ALA A 141 13.46 -23.40 -34.39
N PRO A 142 14.45 -24.22 -34.82
CA PRO A 142 15.10 -25.18 -33.93
C PRO A 142 15.63 -24.47 -32.68
N ARG A 143 15.45 -25.08 -31.50
CA ARG A 143 15.87 -24.57 -30.20
C ARG A 143 15.08 -23.34 -29.69
N ASP A 144 13.96 -22.99 -30.31
CA ASP A 144 13.07 -22.00 -29.75
C ASP A 144 12.59 -22.47 -28.38
N ARG A 145 12.54 -21.54 -27.41
CA ARG A 145 11.93 -21.77 -26.09
C ARG A 145 10.71 -20.87 -25.95
N ILE A 146 9.57 -21.50 -25.74
CA ILE A 146 8.27 -20.85 -25.59
C ILE A 146 7.90 -20.83 -24.10
N PHE A 147 7.61 -19.65 -23.56
CA PHE A 147 7.23 -19.44 -22.18
C PHE A 147 5.80 -18.93 -22.11
N VAL A 148 4.93 -19.70 -21.45
CA VAL A 148 3.56 -19.31 -21.15
C VAL A 148 3.50 -18.88 -19.70
N PHE A 149 3.03 -17.67 -19.45
CA PHE A 149 2.91 -17.10 -18.10
C PHE A 149 1.55 -17.36 -17.50
N ASP A 150 1.45 -17.35 -16.18
CA ASP A 150 0.19 -17.11 -15.49
C ASP A 150 -0.15 -15.61 -15.46
N ARG A 151 -1.36 -15.26 -15.03
CA ARG A 151 -1.82 -13.86 -14.93
C ARG A 151 -1.46 -13.20 -13.61
N GLU A 152 -1.08 -13.97 -12.58
CA GLU A 152 -0.97 -13.48 -11.21
C GLU A 152 0.46 -13.38 -10.74
N SER A 153 1.34 -14.31 -11.13
CA SER A 153 2.66 -14.43 -10.52
C SER A 153 3.75 -14.87 -11.50
N GLY A 154 4.98 -14.67 -11.09
CA GLY A 154 6.09 -15.45 -11.60
C GLY A 154 6.72 -15.02 -12.92
N ARG A 155 6.29 -13.93 -13.55
CA ARG A 155 6.98 -13.44 -14.78
C ARG A 155 8.45 -13.16 -14.54
N ASP A 156 8.79 -12.60 -13.38
CA ASP A 156 10.17 -12.26 -13.02
C ASP A 156 11.09 -13.48 -13.04
N ARG A 157 10.61 -14.64 -12.59
CA ARG A 157 11.41 -15.88 -12.57
C ARG A 157 11.89 -16.30 -13.96
N ILE A 158 11.12 -15.99 -14.99
CA ILE A 158 11.44 -16.31 -16.40
C ILE A 158 12.14 -15.12 -17.06
N ILE A 159 11.65 -13.91 -16.83
CA ILE A 159 12.14 -12.70 -17.49
C ILE A 159 13.52 -12.30 -16.96
N GLU A 160 13.78 -12.34 -15.64
CA GLU A 160 15.08 -11.93 -15.09
C GLU A 160 16.29 -12.72 -15.65
N PRO A 161 16.27 -14.06 -15.72
CA PRO A 161 17.36 -14.80 -16.33
C PRO A 161 17.56 -14.44 -17.81
N LEU A 162 16.47 -14.26 -18.54
CA LEU A 162 16.48 -13.86 -19.93
C LEU A 162 17.05 -12.45 -20.12
N MET A 163 16.66 -11.51 -19.26
CA MET A 163 17.21 -10.15 -19.26
C MET A 163 18.72 -10.13 -19.00
N ARG A 164 19.21 -11.00 -18.09
CA ARG A 164 20.65 -11.15 -17.86
C ARG A 164 21.37 -11.68 -19.11
N GLU A 165 20.77 -12.64 -19.82
CA GLU A 165 21.31 -13.18 -21.07
C GLU A 165 21.39 -12.09 -22.14
N LEU A 166 20.34 -11.28 -22.30
CA LEU A 166 20.33 -10.13 -23.22
C LEU A 166 21.34 -9.05 -22.81
N GLN A 167 21.50 -8.80 -21.50
CA GLN A 167 22.47 -7.84 -21.00
C GLN A 167 23.92 -8.25 -21.29
N LEU A 168 24.25 -9.55 -21.24
CA LEU A 168 25.58 -10.06 -21.56
C LEU A 168 25.96 -9.86 -23.05
N GLN A 169 24.97 -9.67 -23.91
CA GLN A 169 25.17 -9.42 -25.35
C GLN A 169 25.27 -7.92 -25.67
N SER A 170 24.92 -7.04 -24.70
CA SER A 170 24.87 -5.60 -24.91
C SER A 170 26.28 -5.00 -25.15
N ARG A 171 26.32 -3.97 -25.99
CA ARG A 171 27.51 -3.18 -26.33
C ARG A 171 27.17 -1.71 -26.34
N ILE A 172 28.14 -0.84 -26.46
CA ILE A 172 27.94 0.62 -26.51
C ILE A 172 27.01 1.03 -27.66
N ASP A 173 27.15 0.38 -28.81
CA ASP A 173 26.36 0.58 -30.03
C ASP A 173 25.03 -0.20 -30.03
N GLN A 174 24.91 -1.19 -29.17
CA GLN A 174 23.73 -2.03 -28.99
C GLN A 174 23.38 -2.14 -27.50
N PRO A 175 22.66 -1.14 -26.93
CA PRO A 175 22.32 -1.16 -25.52
C PRO A 175 21.39 -2.33 -25.19
N THR A 176 21.36 -2.71 -23.93
CA THR A 176 20.46 -3.76 -23.44
C THR A 176 19.03 -3.50 -23.91
N PRO A 177 18.40 -4.45 -24.62
CA PRO A 177 17.03 -4.30 -25.08
C PRO A 177 16.05 -4.49 -23.90
N GLU A 178 15.93 -3.45 -23.09
CA GLU A 178 15.09 -3.41 -21.88
C GLU A 178 14.11 -2.25 -21.95
N VAL A 179 12.85 -2.49 -21.58
CA VAL A 179 11.81 -1.48 -21.32
C VAL A 179 11.12 -1.78 -20.00
N SER A 180 10.52 -0.78 -19.39
CA SER A 180 9.87 -0.93 -18.10
C SER A 180 8.48 -0.34 -18.10
N VAL A 181 7.57 -0.95 -17.36
CA VAL A 181 6.25 -0.41 -17.07
C VAL A 181 5.94 -0.48 -15.59
N ALA A 182 5.37 0.59 -15.05
CA ALA A 182 5.03 0.71 -13.63
C ALA A 182 3.70 1.44 -13.41
N GLY A 183 3.29 1.52 -12.14
CA GLY A 183 2.03 2.12 -11.74
C GLY A 183 0.87 1.13 -11.83
N LYS A 184 -0.30 1.59 -12.26
CA LYS A 184 -1.53 0.79 -12.30
C LYS A 184 -1.66 -0.05 -13.57
N ILE A 185 -0.79 -1.03 -13.68
CA ILE A 185 -0.81 -2.13 -14.64
C ILE A 185 -0.79 -3.44 -13.85
N LYS A 186 -1.35 -4.50 -14.39
CA LYS A 186 -1.51 -5.77 -13.64
C LYS A 186 -0.20 -6.39 -13.22
N VAL A 187 0.81 -6.36 -14.11
CA VAL A 187 2.13 -6.93 -13.84
C VAL A 187 3.19 -5.86 -14.15
N PRO A 188 3.47 -4.95 -13.20
CA PRO A 188 4.55 -3.99 -13.36
C PRO A 188 5.91 -4.71 -13.35
N GLY A 189 6.87 -4.19 -14.11
CA GLY A 189 8.21 -4.78 -14.16
C GLY A 189 9.02 -4.35 -15.37
N LYS A 190 10.16 -5.03 -15.53
CA LYS A 190 11.05 -4.91 -16.68
C LYS A 190 10.73 -5.99 -17.70
N TYR A 191 10.76 -5.60 -18.95
CA TYR A 191 10.45 -6.48 -20.08
C TYR A 191 11.52 -6.38 -21.15
N PRO A 192 11.78 -7.47 -21.88
CA PRO A 192 12.67 -7.39 -23.04
C PRO A 192 12.05 -6.50 -24.12
N LEU A 193 12.86 -5.62 -24.68
CA LEU A 193 12.47 -4.84 -25.85
C LEU A 193 12.54 -5.72 -27.10
N GLU A 194 11.39 -6.01 -27.66
CA GLU A 194 11.24 -6.78 -28.88
C GLU A 194 11.49 -5.91 -30.14
N PRO A 195 11.94 -6.50 -31.26
CA PRO A 195 12.05 -5.76 -32.52
C PRO A 195 10.72 -5.14 -32.94
N GLY A 196 10.68 -3.81 -33.07
CA GLY A 196 9.46 -3.08 -33.45
C GLY A 196 8.41 -2.92 -32.36
N MET A 197 8.72 -3.24 -31.11
CA MET A 197 7.84 -3.13 -29.95
C MET A 197 7.28 -1.71 -29.79
N ARG A 198 6.00 -1.62 -29.52
CA ARG A 198 5.28 -0.38 -29.30
C ARG A 198 4.68 -0.31 -27.89
N VAL A 199 4.13 0.86 -27.52
CA VAL A 199 3.47 1.04 -26.22
C VAL A 199 2.37 0.00 -25.99
N SER A 200 1.57 -0.33 -26.99
CA SER A 200 0.53 -1.38 -26.89
C SER A 200 1.09 -2.75 -26.54
N ASP A 201 2.27 -3.09 -27.07
CA ASP A 201 2.92 -4.37 -26.79
C ASP A 201 3.44 -4.43 -25.36
N LEU A 202 3.98 -3.30 -24.85
CA LEU A 202 4.40 -3.20 -23.45
C LEU A 202 3.21 -3.26 -22.49
N LEU A 203 2.08 -2.62 -22.83
CA LEU A 203 0.84 -2.76 -22.05
C LEU A 203 0.37 -4.22 -22.03
N ARG A 204 0.44 -4.93 -23.16
CA ARG A 204 0.12 -6.35 -23.28
C ARG A 204 1.09 -7.19 -22.43
N ALA A 205 2.39 -6.93 -22.50
CA ALA A 205 3.42 -7.58 -21.68
C ALA A 205 3.17 -7.37 -20.19
N GLY A 206 2.73 -6.18 -19.77
CA GLY A 206 2.33 -5.87 -18.41
C GLY A 206 0.96 -6.42 -17.98
N GLY A 207 0.32 -7.28 -18.79
CA GLY A 207 -0.97 -7.91 -18.45
C GLY A 207 -2.18 -6.98 -18.59
N SER A 208 -2.03 -5.84 -19.30
CA SER A 208 -3.04 -4.80 -19.49
C SER A 208 -3.24 -3.91 -18.25
N LEU A 209 -4.07 -2.88 -18.38
CA LEU A 209 -4.33 -1.93 -17.32
C LEU A 209 -5.04 -2.60 -16.12
N ASP A 210 -4.69 -2.14 -14.92
CA ASP A 210 -5.41 -2.45 -13.69
C ASP A 210 -6.76 -1.70 -13.65
N GLU A 211 -7.70 -2.15 -12.81
CA GLU A 211 -9.03 -1.52 -12.67
C GLU A 211 -8.92 -0.06 -12.18
N ALA A 212 -7.94 0.22 -11.33
CA ALA A 212 -7.66 1.56 -10.81
C ALA A 212 -6.85 2.44 -11.77
N ALA A 213 -6.49 1.94 -12.96
CA ALA A 213 -5.68 2.69 -13.90
C ALA A 213 -6.42 3.89 -14.48
N TYR A 214 -5.76 5.04 -14.48
CA TYR A 214 -6.24 6.21 -15.20
C TYR A 214 -6.10 6.02 -16.70
N GLY A 215 -7.21 5.71 -17.36
CA GLY A 215 -7.25 5.43 -18.80
C GLY A 215 -7.04 6.63 -19.73
N GLY A 216 -6.68 7.82 -19.23
CA GLY A 216 -6.41 9.01 -20.01
C GLY A 216 -4.96 9.09 -20.46
N GLN A 217 -4.13 9.78 -19.69
CA GLN A 217 -2.72 10.01 -20.00
C GLN A 217 -1.79 9.17 -19.11
N ALA A 218 -0.90 8.42 -19.75
CA ALA A 218 0.30 7.85 -19.14
C ALA A 218 1.52 8.73 -19.47
N GLU A 219 2.65 8.45 -18.82
CA GLU A 219 3.90 9.17 -19.01
C GLU A 219 4.99 8.19 -19.41
N LEU A 220 5.58 8.43 -20.59
CA LEU A 220 6.73 7.69 -21.07
C LEU A 220 7.99 8.51 -20.83
N THR A 221 8.88 8.03 -19.98
CA THR A 221 10.20 8.61 -19.79
C THR A 221 11.17 7.93 -20.76
N ARG A 222 11.74 8.71 -21.67
CA ARG A 222 12.77 8.28 -22.60
C ARG A 222 14.09 8.90 -22.25
N TYR A 223 15.16 8.13 -22.36
CA TYR A 223 16.50 8.63 -22.08
C TYR A 223 17.31 8.76 -23.35
N GLU A 224 17.91 9.93 -23.55
CA GLU A 224 18.82 10.20 -24.63
C GLU A 224 20.19 10.68 -24.08
N ILE A 225 21.25 10.38 -24.80
CA ILE A 225 22.57 10.91 -24.46
C ILE A 225 22.72 12.23 -25.22
N GLY A 226 22.82 13.33 -24.48
CA GLY A 226 23.03 14.66 -25.05
C GLY A 226 24.41 14.78 -25.71
N SER A 227 24.61 15.83 -26.48
CA SER A 227 25.90 16.13 -27.14
C SER A 227 27.05 16.37 -26.15
N ASP A 228 26.74 16.64 -24.90
CA ASP A 228 27.68 16.78 -23.77
C ASP A 228 28.03 15.46 -23.09
N GLY A 229 27.51 14.32 -23.57
CA GLY A 229 27.70 12.99 -22.98
C GLY A 229 26.86 12.75 -21.72
N THR A 230 25.98 13.68 -21.33
CA THR A 230 25.07 13.49 -20.18
C THR A 230 23.78 12.80 -20.61
N ARG A 231 23.22 11.99 -19.70
CA ARG A 231 21.92 11.34 -19.91
C ARG A 231 20.81 12.34 -19.60
N GLN A 232 20.02 12.65 -20.59
CA GLN A 232 18.86 13.53 -20.46
C GLN A 232 17.57 12.71 -20.54
N ALA A 233 16.55 13.10 -19.77
CA ALA A 233 15.24 12.47 -19.77
C ALA A 233 14.24 13.34 -20.54
N GLU A 234 13.58 12.75 -21.51
CA GLU A 234 12.44 13.32 -22.21
C GLU A 234 11.14 12.71 -21.64
N LEU A 235 10.18 13.54 -21.29
CA LEU A 235 8.86 13.12 -20.81
C LEU A 235 7.84 13.25 -21.92
N ILE A 236 7.29 12.13 -22.35
CA ILE A 236 6.33 12.04 -23.45
C ILE A 236 4.96 11.65 -22.89
N ALA A 237 3.95 12.46 -23.12
CA ALA A 237 2.58 12.13 -22.75
C ALA A 237 1.98 11.12 -23.74
N ILE A 238 1.47 10.01 -23.23
CA ILE A 238 0.83 8.93 -24.00
C ILE A 238 -0.67 8.93 -23.72
N ASP A 239 -1.48 9.11 -24.75
CA ASP A 239 -2.94 8.94 -24.66
C ASP A 239 -3.29 7.44 -24.73
N LEU A 240 -3.57 6.84 -23.55
CA LEU A 240 -3.86 5.41 -23.43
C LEU A 240 -5.12 5.00 -24.19
N ARG A 241 -6.15 5.87 -24.24
CA ARG A 241 -7.39 5.56 -24.97
C ARG A 241 -7.12 5.39 -26.45
N LYS A 242 -6.32 6.28 -27.02
CA LYS A 242 -5.92 6.19 -28.43
C LYS A 242 -5.07 4.98 -28.71
N VAL A 243 -4.12 4.66 -27.82
CA VAL A 243 -3.29 3.45 -27.94
C VAL A 243 -4.17 2.19 -27.94
N LEU A 244 -5.11 2.08 -26.98
CA LEU A 244 -5.99 0.92 -26.85
C LEU A 244 -7.00 0.80 -28.00
N ASN A 245 -7.39 1.94 -28.61
CA ASN A 245 -8.22 1.96 -29.82
C ASN A 245 -7.42 1.69 -31.10
N GLY A 246 -6.11 1.45 -31.00
CA GLY A 246 -5.26 1.10 -32.13
C GLY A 246 -4.86 2.29 -33.03
N GLU A 247 -4.93 3.54 -32.53
CA GLU A 247 -4.46 4.70 -33.29
C GLU A 247 -2.94 4.68 -33.47
N PRO A 248 -2.42 4.59 -34.72
CA PRO A 248 -0.99 4.41 -34.97
C PRO A 248 -0.11 5.57 -34.46
N THR A 249 -0.64 6.78 -34.47
CA THR A 249 0.07 8.01 -34.09
C THR A 249 0.30 8.10 -32.57
N ALA A 250 -0.59 7.50 -31.76
CA ALA A 250 -0.46 7.45 -30.32
C ALA A 250 0.35 6.27 -29.83
N ASN A 251 0.42 5.19 -30.64
CA ASN A 251 1.14 3.96 -30.33
C ASN A 251 2.61 4.06 -30.74
N LEU A 252 3.40 4.78 -29.93
CA LEU A 252 4.82 5.04 -30.20
C LEU A 252 5.66 3.77 -30.19
N ALA A 253 6.67 3.72 -31.06
CA ALA A 253 7.72 2.72 -30.98
C ALA A 253 8.61 2.96 -29.76
N LEU A 254 8.88 1.90 -29.02
CA LEU A 254 9.71 1.95 -27.83
C LEU A 254 11.19 1.88 -28.19
N ARG A 255 12.02 2.42 -27.29
CA ARG A 255 13.48 2.41 -27.36
C ARG A 255 14.06 1.77 -26.10
N PRO A 256 15.31 1.32 -26.12
CA PRO A 256 15.97 0.80 -24.93
C PRO A 256 15.87 1.78 -23.74
N PHE A 257 15.55 1.22 -22.56
CA PHE A 257 15.36 1.93 -21.29
C PHE A 257 14.15 2.88 -21.22
N ASP A 258 13.23 2.83 -22.18
CA ASP A 258 11.96 3.53 -22.05
C ASP A 258 11.21 3.03 -20.79
N TYR A 259 10.68 3.97 -20.02
CA TYR A 259 9.93 3.72 -18.79
C TYR A 259 8.53 4.29 -18.89
N LEU A 260 7.51 3.42 -18.90
CA LEU A 260 6.11 3.81 -18.99
C LEU A 260 5.45 3.79 -17.61
N MET A 261 4.97 4.95 -17.15
CA MET A 261 4.24 5.09 -15.89
C MET A 261 2.74 5.21 -16.14
N ILE A 262 1.97 4.26 -15.62
CA ILE A 262 0.49 4.27 -15.66
C ILE A 262 -0.03 4.88 -14.37
N LYS A 263 -0.72 6.02 -14.49
CA LYS A 263 -1.29 6.75 -13.35
C LYS A 263 -2.50 6.01 -12.76
N GLU A 264 -2.75 6.25 -11.47
CA GLU A 264 -3.96 5.79 -10.80
C GLU A 264 -5.08 6.83 -10.96
N VAL A 265 -6.33 6.37 -11.06
CA VAL A 265 -7.49 7.24 -10.88
C VAL A 265 -7.45 7.77 -9.45
N PRO A 266 -7.35 9.10 -9.26
CA PRO A 266 -7.29 9.66 -7.91
C PRO A 266 -8.44 9.16 -7.05
N LEU A 267 -8.12 8.70 -5.85
CA LEU A 267 -9.10 8.21 -4.87
C LEU A 267 -9.92 6.99 -5.31
N TRP A 268 -9.44 6.18 -6.25
CA TRP A 268 -10.14 4.98 -6.71
C TRP A 268 -10.58 4.04 -5.57
N ALA A 269 -9.72 3.81 -4.58
CA ALA A 269 -10.00 2.95 -3.44
C ALA A 269 -10.57 3.70 -2.23
N ALA A 270 -10.62 5.01 -2.25
CA ALA A 270 -11.10 5.82 -1.14
C ALA A 270 -12.63 5.86 -1.16
N GLN A 271 -13.25 4.88 -0.53
CA GLN A 271 -14.64 5.01 -0.09
C GLN A 271 -14.62 5.87 1.17
N GLU A 272 -14.72 7.18 0.98
CA GLU A 272 -14.90 8.09 2.11
C GLU A 272 -16.29 7.86 2.70
N GLU A 273 -16.37 7.55 4.01
CA GLU A 273 -17.63 7.33 4.71
C GLU A 273 -17.69 8.09 6.02
N VAL A 274 -18.90 8.44 6.42
CA VAL A 274 -19.19 9.04 7.73
C VAL A 274 -20.22 8.22 8.47
N GLU A 275 -20.18 8.27 9.79
CA GLU A 275 -21.09 7.51 10.65
C GLU A 275 -22.04 8.43 11.38
N ILE A 276 -23.35 8.18 11.24
CA ILE A 276 -24.43 8.90 11.92
C ILE A 276 -25.10 7.94 12.90
N ARG A 277 -25.13 8.30 14.18
CA ARG A 277 -25.70 7.49 15.25
C ARG A 277 -26.70 8.26 16.10
N GLY A 278 -27.48 7.53 16.89
CA GLY A 278 -28.45 8.08 17.87
C GLY A 278 -29.77 8.46 17.25
N GLU A 279 -30.35 9.55 17.72
CA GLU A 279 -31.71 9.98 17.40
C GLU A 279 -31.83 10.69 16.05
N VAL A 280 -31.52 9.92 15.00
CA VAL A 280 -31.75 10.23 13.60
C VAL A 280 -32.70 9.19 13.01
N ARG A 281 -33.44 9.53 11.97
CA ARG A 281 -34.43 8.60 11.40
C ARG A 281 -33.83 7.34 10.84
N PHE A 282 -32.68 7.45 10.16
CA PHE A 282 -31.93 6.34 9.59
C PHE A 282 -30.46 6.41 10.04
N PRO A 283 -30.13 5.87 11.22
CA PRO A 283 -28.74 5.80 11.66
C PRO A 283 -27.95 4.78 10.81
N GLY A 284 -26.65 5.05 10.56
CA GLY A 284 -25.80 4.16 9.79
C GLY A 284 -24.55 4.83 9.25
N ARG A 285 -23.85 4.10 8.38
CA ARG A 285 -22.70 4.61 7.64
C ARG A 285 -23.15 5.12 6.28
N TYR A 286 -22.67 6.28 5.93
CA TYR A 286 -23.03 6.98 4.71
C TYR A 286 -21.78 7.25 3.89
N PRO A 287 -21.65 6.67 2.68
CA PRO A 287 -20.62 7.08 1.73
C PRO A 287 -20.79 8.56 1.41
N ILE A 288 -19.69 9.28 1.36
CA ILE A 288 -19.66 10.71 1.02
C ILE A 288 -18.83 10.95 -0.23
N HIS A 289 -19.18 11.99 -0.97
CA HIS A 289 -18.34 12.52 -2.04
C HIS A 289 -17.53 13.71 -1.54
N ARG A 290 -16.44 14.01 -2.21
CA ARG A 290 -15.55 15.12 -1.86
C ARG A 290 -16.32 16.45 -1.77
N GLY A 291 -16.20 17.11 -0.63
CA GLY A 291 -16.89 18.38 -0.35
C GLY A 291 -18.33 18.24 0.10
N GLU A 292 -18.81 17.01 0.35
CA GLU A 292 -20.13 16.80 0.92
C GLU A 292 -20.22 17.35 2.34
N THR A 293 -21.39 17.87 2.69
CA THR A 293 -21.58 18.57 3.97
C THR A 293 -22.47 17.77 4.94
N LEU A 294 -22.37 18.08 6.23
CA LEU A 294 -23.17 17.46 7.27
C LEU A 294 -24.66 17.60 6.99
N ARG A 295 -25.10 18.76 6.49
CA ARG A 295 -26.49 19.00 6.10
C ARG A 295 -26.97 18.02 5.04
N SER A 296 -26.15 17.77 4.03
CA SER A 296 -26.48 16.81 2.95
C SER A 296 -26.67 15.39 3.50
N VAL A 297 -25.74 14.93 4.32
CA VAL A 297 -25.81 13.58 4.91
C VAL A 297 -26.98 13.47 5.87
N MET A 298 -27.24 14.50 6.69
CA MET A 298 -28.41 14.52 7.60
C MET A 298 -29.73 14.48 6.83
N ALA A 299 -29.83 15.14 5.67
CA ALA A 299 -31.00 15.03 4.79
C ALA A 299 -31.19 13.59 4.27
N ARG A 300 -30.09 12.91 3.86
CA ARG A 300 -30.12 11.48 3.47
C ARG A 300 -30.49 10.55 4.64
N ALA A 301 -30.05 10.90 5.85
CA ALA A 301 -30.40 10.19 7.08
C ALA A 301 -31.85 10.44 7.54
N GLY A 302 -32.62 11.20 6.77
CA GLY A 302 -34.04 11.47 7.06
C GLY A 302 -34.29 12.51 8.15
N GLY A 303 -33.24 13.22 8.59
CA GLY A 303 -33.31 14.21 9.68
C GLY A 303 -33.36 13.59 11.09
N LEU A 304 -33.66 14.45 12.06
CA LEU A 304 -33.72 14.09 13.48
C LEU A 304 -35.05 13.43 13.83
N THR A 305 -35.08 12.65 14.93
CA THR A 305 -36.29 12.18 15.56
C THR A 305 -36.83 13.24 16.53
N ASP A 306 -38.09 13.05 17.01
CA ASP A 306 -38.70 13.94 17.99
C ASP A 306 -38.04 13.85 19.38
N LEU A 307 -37.21 12.83 19.62
CA LEU A 307 -36.50 12.62 20.88
C LEU A 307 -35.03 13.10 20.79
N ALA A 308 -34.62 13.70 19.69
CA ALA A 308 -33.26 14.14 19.48
C ALA A 308 -32.87 15.32 20.36
N PHE A 309 -31.78 15.18 21.09
CA PHE A 309 -31.18 16.26 21.87
C PHE A 309 -30.10 16.98 21.04
N VAL A 310 -30.51 18.00 20.33
CA VAL A 310 -29.67 18.70 19.35
C VAL A 310 -28.52 19.44 20.01
N ASP A 311 -28.77 20.10 21.17
CA ASP A 311 -27.73 20.77 21.97
C ASP A 311 -26.67 19.80 22.52
N GLY A 312 -26.98 18.50 22.58
CA GLY A 312 -26.06 17.46 23.03
C GLY A 312 -25.36 16.72 21.93
N ALA A 313 -25.52 17.15 20.68
CA ALA A 313 -24.86 16.46 19.55
C ALA A 313 -23.34 16.44 19.68
N ILE A 314 -22.74 15.27 19.41
CA ILE A 314 -21.31 15.06 19.50
C ILE A 314 -20.79 14.77 18.09
N PHE A 315 -19.95 15.65 17.60
CA PHE A 315 -19.25 15.46 16.34
C PHE A 315 -17.78 15.16 16.60
N THR A 316 -17.26 14.07 16.03
CA THR A 316 -15.86 13.66 16.17
C THR A 316 -15.20 13.50 14.82
N ARG A 317 -13.91 13.84 14.77
CA ARG A 317 -13.08 13.76 13.57
C ARG A 317 -11.75 13.08 13.88
N GLU A 318 -11.36 12.11 13.07
CA GLU A 318 -10.14 11.32 13.31
C GLU A 318 -8.87 12.18 13.28
N GLU A 319 -8.81 13.16 12.39
CA GLU A 319 -7.68 14.12 12.32
C GLU A 319 -7.51 14.90 13.64
N LEU A 320 -8.63 15.31 14.26
CA LEU A 320 -8.61 16.01 15.55
C LEU A 320 -8.18 15.07 16.68
N LYS A 321 -8.64 13.82 16.64
CA LYS A 321 -8.26 12.79 17.61
C LYS A 321 -6.75 12.49 17.57
N GLU A 322 -6.16 12.41 16.38
CA GLU A 322 -4.70 12.26 16.26
C GLU A 322 -3.94 13.50 16.77
N ARG A 323 -4.45 14.69 16.51
CA ARG A 323 -3.88 15.94 17.03
C ARG A 323 -3.93 15.98 18.55
N GLU A 324 -5.09 15.64 19.13
CA GLU A 324 -5.31 15.54 20.57
C GLU A 324 -4.38 14.51 21.21
N ARG A 325 -4.21 13.33 20.59
CA ARG A 325 -3.27 12.28 21.03
C ARG A 325 -1.85 12.81 21.13
N LYS A 326 -1.37 13.54 20.12
CA LYS A 326 -0.04 14.16 20.11
C LYS A 326 0.11 15.21 21.18
N GLN A 327 -0.94 16.03 21.41
CA GLN A 327 -0.93 17.05 22.46
C GLN A 327 -0.86 16.41 23.85
N LEU A 328 -1.69 15.37 24.11
CA LEU A 328 -1.67 14.62 25.37
C LEU A 328 -0.30 13.97 25.64
N ALA A 329 0.32 13.37 24.64
CA ALA A 329 1.65 12.80 24.77
C ALA A 329 2.71 13.88 25.11
N THR A 330 2.65 15.03 24.45
CA THR A 330 3.54 16.17 24.74
C THR A 330 3.36 16.69 26.15
N LEU A 331 2.09 16.82 26.61
CA LEU A 331 1.77 17.26 27.98
C LEU A 331 2.25 16.25 29.01
N ALA A 332 2.07 14.95 28.77
CA ALA A 332 2.54 13.90 29.66
C ALA A 332 4.09 13.93 29.81
N THR A 333 4.81 14.09 28.71
CA THR A 333 6.27 14.21 28.73
C THR A 333 6.73 15.45 29.51
N ARG A 334 6.06 16.59 29.31
CA ARG A 334 6.37 17.83 30.03
C ARG A 334 6.11 17.65 31.53
N MET A 335 4.96 17.10 31.91
CA MET A 335 4.60 16.84 33.30
C MET A 335 5.57 15.87 33.97
N GLU A 336 6.05 14.86 33.27
CA GLU A 336 7.10 13.93 33.74
C GLU A 336 8.42 14.65 34.05
N SER A 337 8.84 15.56 33.17
CA SER A 337 10.04 16.39 33.37
C SER A 337 9.86 17.30 34.58
N ASP A 338 8.71 17.95 34.73
CA ASP A 338 8.42 18.86 35.86
C ASP A 338 8.37 18.08 37.19
N LEU A 339 7.79 16.88 37.21
CA LEU A 339 7.78 15.99 38.38
C LEU A 339 9.19 15.50 38.74
N ALA A 340 10.02 15.20 37.76
CA ALA A 340 11.42 14.81 37.98
C ALA A 340 12.21 15.96 38.60
N GLN A 341 12.04 17.19 38.15
CA GLN A 341 12.65 18.37 38.72
C GLN A 341 12.15 18.64 40.16
N ALA A 342 10.83 18.55 40.38
CA ALA A 342 10.23 18.71 41.69
C ALA A 342 10.74 17.66 42.68
N SER A 343 10.92 16.40 42.25
CA SER A 343 11.48 15.33 43.09
C SER A 343 12.92 15.59 43.52
N LEU A 344 13.76 16.18 42.66
CA LEU A 344 15.10 16.58 42.96
C LEU A 344 15.16 17.73 43.98
N MET A 345 14.26 18.72 43.87
CA MET A 345 14.16 19.83 44.81
C MET A 345 13.61 19.38 46.16
N SER A 346 12.63 18.49 46.20
CA SER A 346 12.04 17.98 47.43
C SER A 346 12.98 17.08 48.23
N ALA A 347 13.98 16.48 47.60
CA ALA A 347 15.05 15.74 48.29
C ALA A 347 15.95 16.64 49.15
N GLN A 348 15.90 17.97 48.93
CA GLN A 348 16.66 18.96 49.72
C GLN A 348 15.81 19.65 50.80
N GLU A 349 14.49 19.54 50.76
CA GLU A 349 13.54 20.12 51.73
C GLU A 349 12.83 19.00 52.53
N THR A 350 13.05 18.92 53.83
CA THR A 350 12.38 17.97 54.75
C THR A 350 10.97 18.47 55.11
N GLY A 351 9.95 18.22 54.24
CA GLY A 351 8.56 18.61 54.52
C GLY A 351 7.53 17.56 54.03
N LYS A 352 6.53 17.27 54.89
CA LYS A 352 5.44 16.32 54.55
C LYS A 352 4.60 16.75 53.32
N ASP A 353 4.54 18.07 53.06
CA ASP A 353 3.70 18.64 52.00
C ASP A 353 4.29 18.37 50.58
N ALA A 354 5.64 18.28 50.48
CA ALA A 354 6.31 17.97 49.22
C ALA A 354 6.06 16.52 48.74
N SER A 355 5.96 15.57 49.67
CA SER A 355 5.67 14.16 49.33
C SER A 355 4.24 13.94 48.86
N GLN A 356 3.28 14.68 49.41
CA GLN A 356 1.88 14.61 48.99
C GLN A 356 1.70 15.21 47.60
N ALA A 357 2.34 16.34 47.29
CA ALA A 357 2.31 16.96 45.97
C ALA A 357 2.87 16.03 44.88
N LEU A 358 3.97 15.35 45.15
CA LEU A 358 4.54 14.36 44.22
C LEU A 358 3.59 13.18 43.96
N THR A 359 2.94 12.66 45.00
CA THR A 359 1.96 11.55 44.85
C THR A 359 0.76 11.94 44.00
N VAL A 360 0.23 13.14 44.24
CA VAL A 360 -0.88 13.68 43.42
C VAL A 360 -0.44 13.89 41.97
N GLY A 361 0.76 14.40 41.76
CA GLY A 361 1.33 14.60 40.42
C GLY A 361 1.52 13.29 39.66
N GLN A 362 2.00 12.26 40.31
CA GLN A 362 2.12 10.93 39.71
C GLN A 362 0.76 10.34 39.35
N SER A 363 -0.25 10.52 40.22
CA SER A 363 -1.61 10.07 39.93
C SER A 363 -2.20 10.81 38.73
N LEU A 364 -2.02 12.12 38.64
CA LEU A 364 -2.48 12.93 37.50
C LEU A 364 -1.74 12.54 36.20
N LEU A 365 -0.43 12.28 36.25
CA LEU A 365 0.32 11.79 35.10
C LEU A 365 -0.19 10.44 34.60
N ALA A 366 -0.50 9.52 35.52
CA ALA A 366 -1.11 8.24 35.18
C ALA A 366 -2.45 8.43 34.49
N THR A 367 -3.33 9.27 35.07
CA THR A 367 -4.64 9.59 34.48
C THR A 367 -4.51 10.27 33.11
N LEU A 368 -3.52 11.16 32.93
CA LEU A 368 -3.25 11.82 31.65
C LEU A 368 -2.78 10.82 30.57
N ARG A 369 -1.96 9.84 30.95
CA ARG A 369 -1.51 8.78 30.05
C ARG A 369 -2.62 7.82 29.64
N ASP A 370 -3.55 7.56 30.55
CA ASP A 370 -4.73 6.70 30.29
C ASP A 370 -5.86 7.45 29.56
N ALA A 371 -5.76 8.77 29.45
CA ALA A 371 -6.76 9.59 28.78
C ALA A 371 -6.88 9.23 27.29
N LYS A 372 -8.10 8.88 26.89
CA LYS A 372 -8.38 8.50 25.50
C LYS A 372 -8.78 9.73 24.70
N PRO A 373 -8.05 10.07 23.63
CA PRO A 373 -8.42 11.17 22.76
C PRO A 373 -9.74 10.87 22.07
N VAL A 374 -10.64 11.82 22.01
CA VAL A 374 -11.98 11.71 21.43
C VAL A 374 -12.04 12.35 20.04
N GLY A 375 -11.25 13.40 19.83
CA GLY A 375 -11.26 14.18 18.57
C GLY A 375 -12.55 14.98 18.38
N ARG A 376 -13.13 15.49 19.47
CA ARG A 376 -14.40 16.22 19.42
C ARG A 376 -14.25 17.57 18.74
N LEU A 377 -15.18 17.88 17.84
CA LEU A 377 -15.39 19.20 17.29
C LEU A 377 -16.71 19.75 17.85
N VAL A 378 -16.64 20.84 18.55
CA VAL A 378 -17.83 21.53 19.06
C VAL A 378 -18.59 22.16 17.89
N ILE A 379 -19.82 21.73 17.67
CA ILE A 379 -20.69 22.21 16.61
C ILE A 379 -22.04 22.64 17.16
N ASN A 380 -22.70 23.54 16.46
CA ASN A 380 -24.13 23.79 16.68
C ASN A 380 -24.89 23.06 15.56
N LEU A 381 -25.51 21.92 15.92
CA LEU A 381 -26.14 21.05 14.93
C LEU A 381 -27.33 21.73 14.25
N ASP A 382 -28.13 22.50 14.96
CA ASP A 382 -29.26 23.25 14.38
C ASP A 382 -28.81 24.23 13.30
N ARG A 383 -27.74 24.99 13.61
CA ARG A 383 -27.15 25.92 12.62
C ARG A 383 -26.53 25.20 11.46
N ALA A 384 -25.86 24.08 11.70
CA ALA A 384 -25.27 23.28 10.65
C ALA A 384 -26.33 22.67 9.71
N MET A 385 -27.47 22.22 10.26
CA MET A 385 -28.59 21.70 9.47
C MET A 385 -29.32 22.79 8.69
N ALA A 386 -29.45 23.99 9.26
CA ALA A 386 -30.05 25.15 8.61
C ALA A 386 -29.09 25.93 7.69
N ALA A 387 -27.81 25.53 7.62
CA ALA A 387 -26.77 26.23 6.86
C ALA A 387 -27.12 26.32 5.39
N ARG A 388 -26.74 27.43 4.74
CA ARG A 388 -26.76 27.52 3.28
C ARG A 388 -25.50 26.86 2.73
N ALA A 389 -25.60 26.24 1.56
CA ALA A 389 -24.46 25.62 0.89
C ALA A 389 -23.28 26.61 0.77
N GLY A 390 -22.10 26.21 1.27
CA GLY A 390 -20.88 27.00 1.26
C GLY A 390 -20.80 28.14 2.28
N SER A 391 -21.73 28.21 3.28
CA SER A 391 -21.61 29.14 4.41
C SER A 391 -20.59 28.61 5.44
N GLU A 392 -20.09 29.50 6.31
CA GLU A 392 -19.15 29.13 7.40
C GLU A 392 -19.70 28.09 8.37
N THR A 393 -21.02 27.97 8.46
CA THR A 393 -21.72 26.99 9.31
C THR A 393 -21.99 25.67 8.60
N ASP A 394 -21.72 25.56 7.29
CA ASP A 394 -21.89 24.35 6.50
C ASP A 394 -20.63 23.46 6.64
N ILE A 395 -20.72 22.48 7.53
CA ILE A 395 -19.58 21.63 7.90
C ILE A 395 -19.27 20.66 6.76
N VAL A 396 -18.14 20.85 6.11
CA VAL A 396 -17.61 19.88 5.13
C VAL A 396 -17.12 18.65 5.86
N LEU A 397 -17.63 17.50 5.46
CA LEU A 397 -17.29 16.19 6.03
C LEU A 397 -15.97 15.67 5.49
N LYS A 398 -15.32 14.85 6.30
CA LYS A 398 -14.12 14.10 5.98
C LYS A 398 -14.34 12.63 6.28
N ASP A 399 -13.53 11.78 5.66
CA ASP A 399 -13.56 10.35 5.95
C ASP A 399 -13.39 10.06 7.44
N GLY A 400 -14.20 9.13 7.95
CA GLY A 400 -14.20 8.74 9.36
C GLY A 400 -14.87 9.71 10.32
N ASP A 401 -15.45 10.83 9.84
CA ASP A 401 -16.24 11.73 10.69
C ASP A 401 -17.44 10.98 11.28
N ARG A 402 -17.75 11.27 12.55
CA ARG A 402 -18.90 10.66 13.24
C ARG A 402 -19.76 11.71 13.90
N LEU A 403 -21.06 11.57 13.73
CA LEU A 403 -22.07 12.34 14.46
C LEU A 403 -22.87 11.40 15.33
N LEU A 404 -22.93 11.71 16.62
CA LEU A 404 -23.82 11.09 17.58
C LEU A 404 -24.84 12.12 18.05
N VAL A 405 -26.14 11.85 17.88
CA VAL A 405 -27.22 12.67 18.39
C VAL A 405 -27.87 11.91 19.54
N PRO A 406 -27.66 12.32 20.83
CA PRO A 406 -28.24 11.63 21.96
C PRO A 406 -29.74 11.93 22.11
N ARG A 407 -30.40 11.18 22.97
CA ARG A 407 -31.76 11.51 23.45
C ARG A 407 -31.77 12.74 24.34
N VAL A 408 -32.91 13.40 24.37
CA VAL A 408 -33.16 14.49 25.34
C VAL A 408 -32.92 13.96 26.75
N VAL A 409 -31.94 14.56 27.42
CA VAL A 409 -31.65 14.33 28.84
C VAL A 409 -32.34 15.39 29.69
N GLN A 410 -32.73 15.06 30.92
CA GLN A 410 -33.44 15.98 31.82
C GLN A 410 -32.66 16.24 33.11
N GLU A 411 -31.34 16.00 33.07
CA GLU A 411 -30.48 16.12 34.23
C GLU A 411 -29.38 17.17 34.05
N VAL A 412 -28.88 17.65 35.18
CA VAL A 412 -27.66 18.43 35.35
C VAL A 412 -26.76 17.66 36.31
N THR A 413 -25.52 17.43 35.88
CA THR A 413 -24.56 16.66 36.69
C THR A 413 -23.60 17.59 37.41
N VAL A 414 -23.29 17.31 38.67
CA VAL A 414 -22.30 18.04 39.48
C VAL A 414 -21.18 17.08 39.84
N ILE A 415 -19.93 17.45 39.48
CA ILE A 415 -18.75 16.61 39.70
C ILE A 415 -17.57 17.43 40.23
N GLY A 416 -16.55 16.72 40.70
CA GLY A 416 -15.31 17.31 41.23
C GLY A 416 -15.32 17.40 42.73
N GLU A 417 -14.77 18.48 43.28
CA GLU A 417 -14.62 18.74 44.73
C GLU A 417 -15.92 19.22 45.37
N VAL A 418 -16.94 18.36 45.33
CA VAL A 418 -18.25 18.52 46.03
C VAL A 418 -18.43 17.38 47.01
N GLN A 419 -19.30 17.57 48.04
CA GLN A 419 -19.52 16.55 49.08
C GLN A 419 -20.10 15.26 48.49
N SER A 420 -20.99 15.37 47.49
CA SER A 420 -21.58 14.23 46.81
C SER A 420 -21.74 14.54 45.32
N ALA A 421 -20.84 13.98 44.51
CA ALA A 421 -20.96 14.08 43.06
C ALA A 421 -22.20 13.30 42.59
N THR A 422 -23.18 14.00 41.97
CA THR A 422 -24.45 13.39 41.58
C THR A 422 -25.12 14.17 40.44
N SER A 423 -26.17 13.57 39.85
CA SER A 423 -27.00 14.21 38.85
C SER A 423 -28.33 14.62 39.49
N HIS A 424 -28.80 15.80 39.16
CA HIS A 424 -30.08 16.39 39.61
C HIS A 424 -31.00 16.58 38.42
N LEU A 425 -32.30 16.46 38.63
CA LEU A 425 -33.28 16.80 37.61
C LEU A 425 -33.16 18.28 37.23
N PHE A 426 -33.09 18.55 35.92
CA PHE A 426 -33.02 19.92 35.42
C PHE A 426 -34.27 20.74 35.80
N ARG A 427 -34.03 21.94 36.30
CA ARG A 427 -35.05 22.93 36.65
C ARG A 427 -34.59 24.30 36.16
N ASN A 428 -35.52 25.01 35.49
CA ASN A 428 -35.23 26.35 34.92
C ASN A 428 -35.02 27.45 35.99
N ASP A 429 -35.44 27.20 37.20
CA ASP A 429 -35.39 28.14 38.32
C ASP A 429 -34.13 28.02 39.16
N LEU A 430 -33.26 27.01 38.88
CA LEU A 430 -32.04 26.77 39.63
C LEU A 430 -30.79 27.26 38.87
N ASP A 431 -29.91 27.88 39.62
CA ASP A 431 -28.61 28.30 39.13
C ASP A 431 -27.51 27.29 39.49
N ARG A 432 -26.28 27.57 39.04
CA ARG A 432 -25.10 26.73 39.30
C ARG A 432 -24.85 26.49 40.79
N ASP A 433 -24.94 27.54 41.59
CA ASP A 433 -24.57 27.49 43.02
C ASP A 433 -25.64 26.72 43.82
N GLU A 434 -26.90 26.79 43.40
CA GLU A 434 -28.00 25.98 43.94
C GLU A 434 -27.81 24.49 43.64
N TYR A 435 -27.38 24.11 42.43
CA TYR A 435 -27.07 22.71 42.13
C TYR A 435 -25.87 22.19 42.94
N ILE A 436 -24.85 23.02 43.17
CA ILE A 436 -23.71 22.69 44.06
C ILE A 436 -24.22 22.50 45.52
N ALA A 437 -25.09 23.37 46.00
CA ALA A 437 -25.69 23.24 47.34
C ALA A 437 -26.50 21.95 47.48
N MET A 438 -27.28 21.56 46.44
CA MET A 438 -28.00 20.29 46.41
C MET A 438 -27.05 19.06 46.42
N SER A 439 -25.82 19.21 45.99
CA SER A 439 -24.75 18.19 46.05
C SER A 439 -23.99 18.21 47.40
N GLY A 440 -24.54 18.89 48.42
CA GLY A 440 -23.93 19.00 49.74
C GLY A 440 -22.92 20.13 49.89
N GLY A 441 -22.73 20.95 48.86
CA GLY A 441 -21.76 22.04 48.82
C GLY A 441 -20.36 21.59 48.42
N LEU A 442 -19.45 22.56 48.41
CA LEU A 442 -18.04 22.35 48.03
C LEU A 442 -17.24 21.68 49.15
N THR A 443 -16.23 20.88 48.80
CA THR A 443 -15.25 20.42 49.78
C THR A 443 -14.24 21.52 50.11
N PRO A 444 -13.53 21.46 51.28
CA PRO A 444 -12.47 22.42 51.63
C PRO A 444 -11.33 22.48 50.61
N ARG A 445 -11.26 21.55 49.64
CA ARG A 445 -10.23 21.47 48.58
C ARG A 445 -10.69 22.04 47.25
N ALA A 446 -11.94 22.50 47.16
CA ALA A 446 -12.46 23.05 45.92
C ALA A 446 -11.88 24.44 45.63
N ASP A 447 -11.61 24.69 44.34
CA ASP A 447 -11.30 26.02 43.85
C ASP A 447 -12.60 26.76 43.49
N GLU A 448 -13.09 27.55 44.42
CA GLU A 448 -14.34 28.31 44.26
C GLU A 448 -14.28 29.35 43.13
N ASN A 449 -13.10 29.82 42.79
CA ASN A 449 -12.91 30.85 41.77
C ASN A 449 -12.92 30.30 40.33
N HIS A 450 -12.63 29.03 40.16
CA HIS A 450 -12.49 28.40 38.85
C HIS A 450 -13.55 27.33 38.56
N ILE A 451 -14.69 27.37 39.21
CA ILE A 451 -15.85 26.52 38.88
C ILE A 451 -16.34 26.87 37.47
N TYR A 452 -16.53 25.87 36.64
CA TYR A 452 -16.98 26.03 35.26
C TYR A 452 -18.09 25.05 34.90
N VAL A 453 -18.79 25.34 33.79
CA VAL A 453 -19.85 24.49 33.25
C VAL A 453 -19.41 23.95 31.90
N VAL A 454 -19.50 22.64 31.76
CA VAL A 454 -19.33 21.95 30.46
C VAL A 454 -20.74 21.74 29.89
N ARG A 455 -21.04 22.37 28.78
CA ARG A 455 -22.29 22.23 28.06
C ARG A 455 -22.43 20.83 27.45
N ALA A 456 -23.62 20.43 27.14
CA ALA A 456 -23.89 19.16 26.47
C ALA A 456 -23.15 19.03 25.14
N ASP A 457 -22.97 20.13 24.40
CA ASP A 457 -22.16 20.16 23.15
C ASP A 457 -20.63 20.08 23.39
N GLY A 458 -20.17 20.05 24.65
CA GLY A 458 -18.79 20.03 25.07
C GLY A 458 -18.10 21.39 25.13
N SER A 459 -18.79 22.47 24.84
CA SER A 459 -18.28 23.82 25.09
C SER A 459 -18.14 24.09 26.58
N VAL A 460 -17.14 24.88 26.96
CA VAL A 460 -16.84 25.21 28.35
C VAL A 460 -17.19 26.67 28.60
N VAL A 461 -18.01 26.92 29.62
CA VAL A 461 -18.36 28.26 30.11
C VAL A 461 -17.70 28.45 31.45
N ALA A 462 -16.57 29.20 31.46
CA ALA A 462 -15.88 29.59 32.69
C ALA A 462 -16.35 30.96 33.15
N ARG A 463 -16.18 31.27 34.45
CA ARG A 463 -16.47 32.60 35.03
C ARG A 463 -15.52 33.63 34.39
N SER A 464 -16.09 34.63 33.70
CA SER A 464 -15.31 35.76 33.17
C SER A 464 -15.71 37.03 33.90
N GLY A 465 -14.88 37.47 34.84
CA GLY A 465 -14.93 38.79 35.49
C GLY A 465 -16.28 39.20 36.11
N ASN A 466 -16.42 40.44 36.55
CA ASN A 466 -17.59 41.04 37.18
C ASN A 466 -18.92 41.08 36.37
N SER A 467 -18.92 40.54 35.14
CA SER A 467 -20.09 40.54 34.23
C SER A 467 -21.12 39.45 34.51
N TRP A 468 -20.88 38.57 35.48
CA TRP A 468 -21.81 37.49 35.83
C TRP A 468 -23.09 38.03 36.53
N PHE A 469 -23.05 39.23 37.10
CA PHE A 469 -24.16 39.83 37.87
C PHE A 469 -25.09 40.76 37.08
N SER A 470 -24.82 41.04 35.81
CA SER A 470 -25.71 41.87 35.01
C SER A 470 -26.52 41.04 34.04
N GLY A 471 -27.65 40.49 34.50
CA GLY A 471 -28.84 40.16 33.67
C GLY A 471 -28.70 39.15 32.53
N GLY A 472 -27.68 38.34 32.52
CA GLY A 472 -27.45 37.33 31.49
C GLY A 472 -26.65 36.14 32.03
N GLY A 473 -26.92 35.73 33.25
CA GLY A 473 -26.32 34.56 33.86
C GLY A 473 -26.50 33.37 32.94
N GLY A 474 -25.40 32.73 32.56
CA GLY A 474 -25.45 31.55 31.74
C GLY A 474 -26.38 30.52 32.35
N ASN A 475 -27.63 30.55 31.93
CA ASN A 475 -28.64 29.60 32.39
C ASN A 475 -28.09 28.21 32.26
N ILE A 476 -28.08 27.47 33.37
CA ILE A 476 -27.81 26.03 33.31
C ILE A 476 -28.87 25.44 32.38
N LYS A 477 -28.42 24.56 31.50
CA LYS A 477 -29.28 23.85 30.57
C LYS A 477 -29.32 22.36 30.91
N SER A 478 -30.36 21.70 30.46
CA SER A 478 -30.40 20.25 30.49
C SER A 478 -29.18 19.63 29.83
N GLY A 479 -28.59 18.62 30.45
CA GLY A 479 -27.35 17.98 29.97
C GLY A 479 -26.05 18.71 30.34
N ASP A 480 -26.11 19.83 31.05
CA ASP A 480 -24.92 20.52 31.52
C ASP A 480 -24.23 19.76 32.66
N THR A 481 -22.89 19.84 32.68
CA THR A 481 -22.08 19.32 33.79
C THR A 481 -21.39 20.47 34.49
N ILE A 482 -21.64 20.65 35.79
CA ILE A 482 -20.98 21.62 36.65
C ILE A 482 -19.73 20.94 37.24
N VAL A 483 -18.58 21.55 37.05
CA VAL A 483 -17.29 21.01 37.50
C VAL A 483 -16.70 21.94 38.56
N ALA A 484 -16.50 21.40 39.77
CA ALA A 484 -15.79 22.06 40.86
C ALA A 484 -14.36 21.51 40.91
N PRO A 485 -13.35 22.22 40.37
CA PRO A 485 -11.99 21.73 40.31
C PRO A 485 -11.30 21.75 41.67
N LEU A 486 -10.20 20.97 41.79
CA LEU A 486 -9.33 20.98 42.96
C LEU A 486 -8.53 22.28 43.02
N ASP A 487 -8.46 22.91 44.23
CA ASP A 487 -7.60 24.08 44.47
C ASP A 487 -6.12 23.67 44.50
N THR A 488 -5.43 23.97 43.40
CA THR A 488 -3.99 23.67 43.22
C THR A 488 -3.11 24.81 43.68
N GLU A 489 -3.65 26.02 44.00
CA GLU A 489 -2.87 27.15 44.49
C GLU A 489 -2.44 26.98 45.94
N ARG A 490 -3.16 26.21 46.73
CA ARG A 490 -2.77 25.82 48.09
C ARG A 490 -1.62 24.82 48.14
N MET A 491 -1.38 24.11 47.07
CA MET A 491 -0.18 23.29 46.85
C MET A 491 0.84 24.15 46.09
N ARG A 492 2.01 24.44 46.64
CA ARG A 492 3.06 25.30 46.05
C ARG A 492 3.15 25.18 44.51
N PRO A 493 3.31 26.29 43.80
CA PRO A 493 2.85 26.46 42.44
C PRO A 493 3.62 25.60 41.43
N LEU A 494 2.97 24.62 40.89
CA LEU A 494 3.25 24.10 39.55
C LEU A 494 2.19 24.71 38.63
N PRO A 495 2.47 25.77 37.88
CA PRO A 495 1.47 26.53 37.11
C PRO A 495 0.72 25.71 36.07
N PHE A 496 1.17 24.49 35.84
CA PHE A 496 0.67 23.57 34.80
C PHE A 496 -0.48 22.68 35.27
N TRP A 497 -0.72 22.54 36.57
CA TRP A 497 -1.65 21.55 37.12
C TRP A 497 -3.10 21.90 36.87
N ILE A 498 -3.44 23.20 36.87
CA ILE A 498 -4.80 23.67 36.57
C ILE A 498 -5.20 23.28 35.14
N ALA A 499 -4.27 23.45 34.17
CA ALA A 499 -4.53 23.08 32.78
C ALA A 499 -4.71 21.57 32.61
N VAL A 500 -3.92 20.75 33.31
CA VAL A 500 -3.98 19.28 33.24
C VAL A 500 -5.28 18.75 33.85
N THR A 501 -5.69 19.24 35.02
CA THR A 501 -6.95 18.82 35.63
C THR A 501 -8.16 19.20 34.78
N THR A 502 -8.17 20.40 34.21
CA THR A 502 -9.24 20.85 33.29
C THR A 502 -9.30 19.95 32.03
N ILE A 503 -8.18 19.59 31.45
CA ILE A 503 -8.13 18.69 30.28
C ILE A 503 -8.64 17.30 30.65
N ILE A 504 -8.22 16.74 31.79
CA ILE A 504 -8.67 15.41 32.25
C ILE A 504 -10.18 15.38 32.48
N TYR A 505 -10.75 16.38 33.14
CA TYR A 505 -12.19 16.44 33.36
C TYR A 505 -12.98 16.56 32.04
N ASN A 506 -12.54 17.46 31.15
CA ASN A 506 -13.18 17.64 29.84
C ASN A 506 -13.14 16.38 28.97
N LEU A 507 -12.01 15.67 28.96
CA LEU A 507 -11.86 14.39 28.26
C LEU A 507 -12.71 13.28 28.88
N SER A 508 -12.78 13.21 30.20
CA SER A 508 -13.61 12.23 30.92
C SER A 508 -15.09 12.42 30.62
N ILE A 509 -15.55 13.66 30.58
CA ILE A 509 -16.94 13.99 30.21
C ILE A 509 -17.21 13.66 28.75
N ALA A 510 -16.27 14.02 27.84
CA ALA A 510 -16.41 13.71 26.42
C ALA A 510 -16.39 12.18 26.15
N ALA A 511 -15.52 11.45 26.85
CA ALA A 511 -15.45 9.99 26.74
C ALA A 511 -16.68 9.30 27.32
N ALA A 512 -17.21 9.77 28.46
CA ALA A 512 -18.44 9.24 29.04
C ALA A 512 -19.65 9.45 28.12
N ALA A 513 -19.77 10.60 27.49
CA ALA A 513 -20.81 10.88 26.53
C ALA A 513 -20.74 10.02 25.26
N VAL A 514 -19.55 9.66 24.80
CA VAL A 514 -19.35 8.77 23.62
C VAL A 514 -19.55 7.30 23.97
N ASN A 515 -19.22 6.88 25.20
CA ASN A 515 -19.29 5.47 25.61
C ASN A 515 -20.65 5.07 26.21
N SER A 516 -21.54 6.02 26.47
CA SER A 516 -22.87 5.76 27.05
C SER A 516 -23.92 5.30 26.01
N PHE A 517 -23.52 5.15 24.76
CA PHE A 517 -24.31 4.71 23.60
C PHE A 517 -23.52 3.72 22.76
#